data_5ffa3d8a73d5bdbbd638d3c993c3a28d
#
_entry.id   5ffa3d8a73d5bdbbd638d3c993c3a28d
#
_cell.length_a   1.000
_cell.length_b   1.000
_cell.length_c   1.000
_cell.angle_alpha   90.00
_cell.angle_beta   90.00
_cell.angle_gamma   90.00
#
_symmetry.space_group_name_H-M   'P 1'
#
loop_
_entity.id
_entity.type
_entity.pdbx_description
1 polymer ?
#
loop_
_entity_poly.entity_id
_entity_poly.type
_entity_poly.pdbx_seq_one_letter_code
_entity_poly.pdbx_strand_id
1 'polypeptide(L)'
;LSGIKPKISHTVEHLCSSGSSAVISGFSYIASGLADTVLVTGADKIGNPGQILEWDKSRGEYDRPIYWASMFTKAHKRQFSTTDEELAIVSAKNHKQAMDNPNAYSHKPYTISEIMNSKNVTDDLRILDCSYSCSGSSSILLTSEENAKKFTDEPIWITGIGQKTNSASFTKNELTTMSSSVTAANDAYKMAKTTSQEIDTAEIHDAFSVCELMAVEDLGLTEKNTGASYVRNLFNTEDRKINPRGGLIGAGHPLGATGIAQVVEITQQLQNKAENRQVSNAKRGLTHNMSAAATSSTVLVL
;
A
#
# COMPACT_ATOMS: atom_id res chain seq x y z
N LEU A 1 16.72 -21.34 11.03
CA LEU A 1 17.94 -20.77 10.44
C LEU A 1 18.02 -21.23 8.98
N SER A 2 18.06 -20.28 8.04
CA SER A 2 17.95 -20.56 6.59
C SER A 2 19.17 -21.28 5.97
N GLY A 3 20.30 -21.33 6.68
CA GLY A 3 21.58 -21.81 6.12
C GLY A 3 22.23 -20.84 5.11
N ILE A 4 21.57 -19.70 4.81
CA ILE A 4 22.10 -18.69 3.90
C ILE A 4 23.25 -17.92 4.58
N LYS A 5 24.36 -17.73 3.87
CA LYS A 5 25.50 -16.93 4.32
C LYS A 5 25.62 -15.70 3.39
N PRO A 6 24.92 -14.60 3.68
CA PRO A 6 24.92 -13.43 2.82
C PRO A 6 26.26 -12.69 2.91
N LYS A 7 26.70 -12.09 1.79
CA LYS A 7 27.83 -11.15 1.76
C LYS A 7 27.51 -9.86 2.52
N ILE A 8 26.27 -9.37 2.39
CA ILE A 8 25.76 -8.16 3.04
C ILE A 8 24.44 -8.54 3.72
N SER A 9 24.24 -8.07 4.95
CA SER A 9 22.96 -8.22 5.67
C SER A 9 22.74 -7.01 6.57
N HIS A 10 21.55 -6.40 6.47
CA HIS A 10 21.14 -5.31 7.35
C HIS A 10 19.63 -5.25 7.47
N THR A 11 19.14 -4.51 8.45
CA THR A 11 17.71 -4.25 8.65
C THR A 11 17.37 -2.86 8.14
N VAL A 12 16.23 -2.75 7.49
CA VAL A 12 15.65 -1.49 7.05
C VAL A 12 14.42 -1.19 7.90
N GLU A 13 14.36 0.00 8.49
CA GLU A 13 13.23 0.46 9.29
C GLU A 13 12.67 1.76 8.72
N HIS A 14 11.39 1.74 8.37
CA HIS A 14 10.65 2.89 7.86
C HIS A 14 9.16 2.77 8.21
N LEU A 15 8.85 2.30 9.41
CA LEU A 15 7.50 2.00 9.86
C LEU A 15 6.72 1.17 8.81
N CYS A 16 5.50 1.60 8.46
CA CYS A 16 4.66 0.90 7.47
C CYS A 16 5.30 0.76 6.09
N SER A 17 6.27 1.61 5.73
CA SER A 17 7.00 1.57 4.46
C SER A 17 8.31 0.77 4.51
N SER A 18 8.61 0.08 5.62
CA SER A 18 9.86 -0.67 5.77
C SER A 18 10.07 -1.68 4.65
N GLY A 19 9.02 -2.43 4.28
CA GLY A 19 9.08 -3.41 3.20
C GLY A 19 9.44 -2.80 1.84
N SER A 20 8.76 -1.73 1.45
CA SER A 20 9.05 -1.03 0.19
C SER A 20 10.44 -0.39 0.19
N SER A 21 10.86 0.18 1.32
CA SER A 21 12.23 0.73 1.47
C SER A 21 13.30 -0.35 1.40
N ALA A 22 13.02 -1.55 1.91
CA ALA A 22 13.92 -2.69 1.77
C ALA A 22 14.05 -3.14 0.31
N VAL A 23 12.95 -3.12 -0.47
CA VAL A 23 12.98 -3.38 -1.92
C VAL A 23 13.85 -2.34 -2.64
N ILE A 24 13.69 -1.05 -2.32
CA ILE A 24 14.50 0.04 -2.88
C ILE A 24 15.98 -0.15 -2.53
N SER A 25 16.29 -0.53 -1.29
CA SER A 25 17.67 -0.82 -0.87
C SER A 25 18.26 -2.00 -1.66
N GLY A 26 17.51 -3.08 -1.83
CA GLY A 26 17.91 -4.24 -2.63
C GLY A 26 18.15 -3.89 -4.08
N PHE A 27 17.25 -3.11 -4.69
CA PHE A 27 17.44 -2.56 -6.04
C PHE A 27 18.75 -1.74 -6.14
N SER A 28 19.01 -0.88 -5.15
CA SER A 28 20.19 -0.01 -5.15
C SER A 28 21.49 -0.82 -5.07
N TYR A 29 21.53 -1.93 -4.31
CA TYR A 29 22.68 -2.81 -4.28
C TYR A 29 22.95 -3.50 -5.61
N ILE A 30 21.91 -3.92 -6.31
CA ILE A 30 22.05 -4.54 -7.63
C ILE A 30 22.47 -3.49 -8.66
N ALA A 31 21.81 -2.35 -8.71
CA ALA A 31 22.10 -1.29 -9.65
C ALA A 31 23.50 -0.69 -9.49
N SER A 32 24.06 -0.69 -8.27
CA SER A 32 25.44 -0.25 -8.00
C SER A 32 26.51 -1.33 -8.20
N GLY A 33 26.12 -2.56 -8.51
CA GLY A 33 27.05 -3.71 -8.63
C GLY A 33 27.61 -4.22 -7.31
N LEU A 34 27.06 -3.82 -6.16
CA LEU A 34 27.48 -4.33 -4.85
C LEU A 34 26.98 -5.76 -4.59
N ALA A 35 25.87 -6.14 -5.23
CA ALA A 35 25.32 -7.49 -5.19
C ALA A 35 24.64 -7.81 -6.53
N ASP A 36 24.70 -9.08 -6.95
CA ASP A 36 23.99 -9.57 -8.13
C ASP A 36 22.59 -10.08 -7.81
N THR A 37 22.38 -10.48 -6.56
CA THR A 37 21.12 -11.06 -6.08
C THR A 37 20.91 -10.66 -4.63
N VAL A 38 19.69 -10.20 -4.31
CA VAL A 38 19.29 -9.75 -2.98
C VAL A 38 17.99 -10.41 -2.58
N LEU A 39 17.99 -11.13 -1.45
CA LEU A 39 16.76 -11.58 -0.80
C LEU A 39 16.23 -10.45 0.09
N VAL A 40 15.03 -9.97 -0.19
CA VAL A 40 14.32 -9.00 0.62
C VAL A 40 13.23 -9.72 1.39
N THR A 41 13.26 -9.61 2.72
CA THR A 41 12.29 -10.25 3.61
C THR A 41 11.75 -9.23 4.61
N GLY A 42 10.44 -9.19 4.77
CA GLY A 42 9.75 -8.46 5.83
C GLY A 42 8.90 -9.40 6.66
N ALA A 43 8.90 -9.21 7.96
CA ALA A 43 8.09 -10.00 8.88
C ALA A 43 7.71 -9.15 10.09
N ASP A 44 6.45 -9.27 10.51
CA ASP A 44 5.97 -8.73 11.77
C ASP A 44 5.27 -9.78 12.60
N LYS A 45 5.52 -9.75 13.89
CA LYS A 45 4.79 -10.53 14.88
C LYS A 45 4.14 -9.58 15.87
N ILE A 46 2.84 -9.41 15.75
CA ILE A 46 2.08 -8.58 16.68
C ILE A 46 1.77 -9.41 17.92
N GLY A 47 2.42 -9.05 19.03
CA GLY A 47 2.33 -9.80 20.28
C GLY A 47 1.14 -9.43 21.16
N ASN A 48 0.70 -8.17 21.13
CA ASN A 48 -0.45 -7.66 21.87
C ASN A 48 -1.19 -6.59 21.06
N PRO A 49 -2.52 -6.53 21.16
CA PRO A 49 -3.27 -5.42 20.60
C PRO A 49 -2.82 -4.14 21.29
N GLY A 50 -2.29 -3.20 20.50
CA GLY A 50 -1.83 -1.91 20.99
C GLY A 50 -0.33 -1.68 20.95
N GLN A 51 0.37 -2.27 20.00
CA GLN A 51 1.74 -1.82 19.72
C GLN A 51 1.71 -0.30 19.50
N ILE A 52 2.26 0.42 20.49
CA ILE A 52 2.34 1.88 20.47
C ILE A 52 3.59 2.20 19.67
N LEU A 53 3.42 2.92 18.56
CA LEU A 53 4.54 3.55 17.89
C LEU A 53 5.06 4.66 18.80
N GLU A 54 6.37 4.72 19.01
CA GLU A 54 6.95 5.88 19.68
C GLU A 54 6.60 7.13 18.89
N TRP A 55 5.98 8.08 19.55
CA TRP A 55 5.51 9.30 18.96
C TRP A 55 6.29 10.50 19.47
N ASP A 56 6.98 11.18 18.59
CA ASP A 56 7.61 12.44 18.90
C ASP A 56 6.54 13.52 19.10
N LYS A 57 6.48 14.11 20.29
CA LYS A 57 5.52 15.17 20.64
C LYS A 57 5.61 16.41 19.75
N SER A 58 6.73 16.64 19.06
CA SER A 58 6.85 17.69 18.05
C SER A 58 5.88 17.51 16.87
N ARG A 59 5.37 16.29 16.67
CA ARG A 59 4.35 15.96 15.67
C ARG A 59 2.92 16.29 16.11
N GLY A 60 2.73 16.78 17.33
CA GLY A 60 1.42 17.00 17.94
C GLY A 60 1.06 15.93 18.97
N GLU A 61 -0.08 16.06 19.60
CA GLU A 61 -0.52 15.17 20.69
C GLU A 61 -1.22 13.87 20.24
N TYR A 62 -1.40 13.70 18.93
CA TYR A 62 -2.14 12.56 18.37
C TYR A 62 -1.21 11.39 18.10
N ASP A 63 -0.93 10.60 19.12
CA ASP A 63 0.06 9.53 19.14
C ASP A 63 -0.37 8.19 18.50
N ARG A 64 -1.60 8.10 18.01
CA ARG A 64 -2.13 6.86 17.38
C ARG A 64 -2.55 7.08 15.95
N PRO A 65 -2.34 6.10 15.07
CA PRO A 65 -2.72 6.17 13.65
C PRO A 65 -4.18 6.56 13.43
N ILE A 66 -5.10 6.09 14.27
CA ILE A 66 -6.54 6.40 14.16
C ILE A 66 -6.84 7.90 14.27
N TYR A 67 -6.05 8.67 15.02
CA TYR A 67 -6.29 10.10 15.19
C TYR A 67 -5.95 10.90 13.93
N TRP A 68 -4.79 10.64 13.31
CA TRP A 68 -4.47 11.32 12.06
C TRP A 68 -5.37 10.86 10.91
N ALA A 69 -5.79 9.58 10.89
CA ALA A 69 -6.76 9.08 9.92
C ALA A 69 -8.13 9.75 10.09
N SER A 70 -8.58 9.96 11.34
CA SER A 70 -9.79 10.71 11.64
C SER A 70 -9.68 12.16 11.15
N MET A 71 -8.52 12.81 11.32
CA MET A 71 -8.29 14.17 10.79
C MET A 71 -8.36 14.21 9.26
N PHE A 72 -7.75 13.25 8.56
CA PHE A 72 -7.86 13.13 7.11
C PHE A 72 -9.31 12.91 6.70
N THR A 73 -10.02 12.00 7.35
CA THR A 73 -11.43 11.71 7.07
C THR A 73 -12.30 12.96 7.25
N LYS A 74 -12.12 13.67 8.36
CA LYS A 74 -12.86 14.90 8.65
C LYS A 74 -12.56 16.00 7.64
N ALA A 75 -11.29 16.18 7.27
CA ALA A 75 -10.89 17.15 6.26
C ALA A 75 -11.48 16.81 4.88
N HIS A 76 -11.41 15.53 4.50
CA HIS A 76 -11.93 15.04 3.22
C HIS A 76 -13.45 15.20 3.12
N LYS A 77 -14.19 14.83 4.18
CA LYS A 77 -15.63 15.06 4.27
C LYS A 77 -15.99 16.55 4.14
N ARG A 78 -15.24 17.42 4.84
CA ARG A 78 -15.48 18.86 4.83
C ARG A 78 -15.21 19.50 3.47
N GLN A 79 -14.14 19.09 2.79
CA GLN A 79 -13.70 19.71 1.55
C GLN A 79 -14.43 19.14 0.32
N PHE A 80 -14.66 17.82 0.31
CA PHE A 80 -15.19 17.12 -0.85
C PHE A 80 -16.59 16.53 -0.63
N SER A 81 -17.19 16.77 0.55
CA SER A 81 -18.51 16.24 0.92
C SER A 81 -18.60 14.71 0.91
N THR A 82 -17.47 14.04 1.10
CA THR A 82 -17.39 12.57 1.15
C THR A 82 -18.31 12.02 2.23
N THR A 83 -19.10 11.04 1.86
CA THR A 83 -20.10 10.42 2.73
C THR A 83 -19.52 9.20 3.47
N ASP A 84 -20.19 8.80 4.55
CA ASP A 84 -19.88 7.55 5.26
C ASP A 84 -20.06 6.32 4.38
N GLU A 85 -21.04 6.35 3.47
CA GLU A 85 -21.28 5.27 2.52
C GLU A 85 -20.11 5.11 1.54
N GLU A 86 -19.51 6.20 1.06
CA GLU A 86 -18.36 6.14 0.17
C GLU A 86 -17.13 5.54 0.85
N LEU A 87 -16.91 5.85 2.13
CA LEU A 87 -15.88 5.19 2.92
C LEU A 87 -16.18 3.69 3.12
N ALA A 88 -17.45 3.35 3.40
CA ALA A 88 -17.86 1.96 3.55
C ALA A 88 -17.74 1.15 2.26
N ILE A 89 -17.89 1.76 1.09
CA ILE A 89 -17.68 1.11 -0.22
C ILE A 89 -16.23 0.67 -0.38
N VAL A 90 -15.25 1.50 0.02
CA VAL A 90 -13.84 1.10 0.01
C VAL A 90 -13.63 -0.18 0.82
N SER A 91 -14.14 -0.19 2.04
CA SER A 91 -14.01 -1.35 2.93
C SER A 91 -14.73 -2.58 2.39
N ALA A 92 -15.96 -2.43 1.88
CA ALA A 92 -16.72 -3.53 1.27
C ALA A 92 -16.00 -4.14 0.07
N LYS A 93 -15.43 -3.28 -0.80
CA LYS A 93 -14.63 -3.68 -1.96
C LYS A 93 -13.43 -4.51 -1.52
N ASN A 94 -12.63 -3.99 -0.59
CA ASN A 94 -11.38 -4.62 -0.19
C ASN A 94 -11.64 -5.94 0.58
N HIS A 95 -12.63 -6.01 1.45
CA HIS A 95 -13.03 -7.27 2.08
C HIS A 95 -13.53 -8.31 1.07
N LYS A 96 -14.29 -7.89 0.07
CA LYS A 96 -14.76 -8.79 -1.02
C LYS A 96 -13.57 -9.32 -1.83
N GLN A 97 -12.63 -8.46 -2.21
CA GLN A 97 -11.43 -8.86 -2.95
C GLN A 97 -10.52 -9.79 -2.14
N ALA A 98 -10.42 -9.59 -0.82
CA ALA A 98 -9.64 -10.44 0.07
C ALA A 98 -10.14 -11.90 0.12
N MET A 99 -11.40 -12.16 -0.23
CA MET A 99 -11.97 -13.52 -0.25
C MET A 99 -11.20 -14.46 -1.19
N ASP A 100 -10.64 -13.93 -2.26
CA ASP A 100 -9.87 -14.69 -3.26
C ASP A 100 -8.37 -14.74 -2.95
N ASN A 101 -7.94 -14.13 -1.85
CA ASN A 101 -6.54 -14.14 -1.43
C ASN A 101 -6.32 -15.20 -0.32
N PRO A 102 -5.68 -16.33 -0.60
CA PRO A 102 -5.49 -17.39 0.40
C PRO A 102 -4.65 -16.95 1.61
N ASN A 103 -3.88 -15.85 1.47
CA ASN A 103 -3.04 -15.30 2.52
C ASN A 103 -3.68 -14.12 3.25
N ALA A 104 -4.93 -13.78 2.97
CA ALA A 104 -5.60 -12.69 3.65
C ALA A 104 -5.85 -13.01 5.13
N TYR A 105 -5.73 -11.99 5.97
CA TYR A 105 -6.03 -12.11 7.41
C TYR A 105 -7.53 -12.37 7.66
N SER A 106 -8.41 -11.74 6.87
CA SER A 106 -9.86 -11.90 6.96
C SER A 106 -10.41 -12.50 5.68
N HIS A 107 -11.19 -13.59 5.83
CA HIS A 107 -11.97 -14.20 4.75
C HIS A 107 -13.47 -13.99 5.01
N LYS A 108 -13.83 -12.80 5.48
CA LYS A 108 -15.22 -12.41 5.70
C LYS A 108 -15.56 -11.20 4.84
N PRO A 109 -16.49 -11.32 3.89
CA PRO A 109 -17.04 -10.17 3.19
C PRO A 109 -17.98 -9.41 4.11
N TYR A 110 -18.09 -8.10 3.91
CA TYR A 110 -19.03 -7.25 4.63
C TYR A 110 -19.85 -6.45 3.64
N THR A 111 -21.15 -6.32 3.93
CA THR A 111 -22.03 -5.39 3.22
C THR A 111 -21.74 -3.96 3.64
N ILE A 112 -22.09 -2.99 2.80
CA ILE A 112 -22.01 -1.57 3.13
C ILE A 112 -22.77 -1.26 4.43
N SER A 113 -23.95 -1.86 4.61
CA SER A 113 -24.77 -1.69 5.82
C SER A 113 -24.07 -2.23 7.08
N GLU A 114 -23.41 -3.39 7.01
CA GLU A 114 -22.66 -3.94 8.16
C GLU A 114 -21.49 -3.03 8.53
N ILE A 115 -20.78 -2.47 7.53
CA ILE A 115 -19.68 -1.54 7.77
C ILE A 115 -20.18 -0.26 8.41
N MET A 116 -21.25 0.33 7.87
CA MET A 116 -21.85 1.55 8.40
C MET A 116 -22.41 1.40 9.82
N ASN A 117 -22.85 0.20 10.19
CA ASN A 117 -23.33 -0.12 11.55
C ASN A 117 -22.23 -0.68 12.47
N SER A 118 -20.98 -0.77 12.00
CA SER A 118 -19.88 -1.24 12.84
C SER A 118 -19.49 -0.20 13.88
N LYS A 119 -18.80 -0.66 14.95
CA LYS A 119 -18.42 0.19 16.08
C LYS A 119 -17.56 1.38 15.64
N ASN A 120 -17.93 2.58 16.07
CA ASN A 120 -17.09 3.76 15.94
C ASN A 120 -15.82 3.64 16.81
N VAL A 121 -14.68 3.97 16.23
CA VAL A 121 -13.38 4.10 16.91
C VAL A 121 -13.00 5.57 17.15
N THR A 122 -13.51 6.45 16.29
CA THR A 122 -13.55 7.92 16.47
C THR A 122 -14.89 8.43 15.94
N ASP A 123 -15.13 9.74 16.02
CA ASP A 123 -16.37 10.35 15.46
C ASP A 123 -16.48 10.17 13.94
N ASP A 124 -15.36 10.03 13.25
CA ASP A 124 -15.29 9.99 11.78
C ASP A 124 -14.90 8.61 11.21
N LEU A 125 -14.54 7.64 12.05
CA LEU A 125 -14.06 6.32 11.63
C LEU A 125 -14.75 5.20 12.39
N ARG A 126 -15.07 4.13 11.68
CA ARG A 126 -15.55 2.86 12.24
C ARG A 126 -14.44 1.82 12.25
N ILE A 127 -14.63 0.78 13.04
CA ILE A 127 -13.63 -0.31 13.13
C ILE A 127 -13.40 -0.99 11.78
N LEU A 128 -14.41 -1.12 10.93
CA LEU A 128 -14.28 -1.70 9.59
C LEU A 128 -13.76 -0.73 8.52
N ASP A 129 -13.58 0.55 8.86
CA ASP A 129 -12.82 1.51 8.02
C ASP A 129 -11.32 1.41 8.24
N CYS A 130 -10.86 0.55 9.17
CA CYS A 130 -9.47 0.42 9.58
C CYS A 130 -8.91 -0.94 9.15
N SER A 131 -7.65 -0.94 8.71
CA SER A 131 -6.93 -2.18 8.45
C SER A 131 -6.67 -2.99 9.73
N TYR A 132 -6.54 -4.30 9.58
CA TYR A 132 -6.13 -5.19 10.66
C TYR A 132 -4.62 -5.18 10.82
N SER A 133 -4.14 -4.75 11.99
CA SER A 133 -2.76 -5.07 12.39
C SER A 133 -2.66 -6.57 12.65
N CYS A 134 -1.79 -7.26 11.94
CA CYS A 134 -1.66 -8.71 12.03
C CYS A 134 -0.20 -9.16 11.93
N SER A 135 0.06 -10.38 12.37
CA SER A 135 1.34 -11.05 12.09
C SER A 135 1.36 -11.52 10.64
N GLY A 136 2.52 -11.43 10.01
CA GLY A 136 2.70 -11.90 8.65
C GLY A 136 4.12 -11.74 8.16
N SER A 137 4.44 -12.39 7.05
CA SER A 137 5.74 -12.27 6.40
C SER A 137 5.59 -12.30 4.89
N SER A 138 6.52 -11.66 4.20
CA SER A 138 6.63 -11.70 2.75
C SER A 138 8.09 -11.62 2.35
N SER A 139 8.44 -12.24 1.21
CA SER A 139 9.80 -12.24 0.69
C SER A 139 9.81 -12.19 -0.82
N ILE A 140 10.78 -11.50 -1.38
CA ILE A 140 11.07 -11.49 -2.82
C ILE A 140 12.56 -11.66 -3.05
N LEU A 141 12.91 -12.20 -4.22
CA LEU A 141 14.25 -12.24 -4.72
C LEU A 141 14.41 -11.21 -5.82
N LEU A 142 15.33 -10.28 -5.62
CA LEU A 142 15.77 -9.33 -6.65
C LEU A 142 17.07 -9.82 -7.26
N THR A 143 17.23 -9.63 -8.57
CA THR A 143 18.46 -10.03 -9.24
C THR A 143 18.76 -9.12 -10.43
N SER A 144 20.03 -9.11 -10.86
CA SER A 144 20.44 -8.39 -12.07
C SER A 144 19.84 -9.03 -13.32
N GLU A 145 19.75 -8.28 -14.42
CA GLU A 145 19.24 -8.73 -15.71
C GLU A 145 19.98 -9.98 -16.21
N GLU A 146 21.32 -10.02 -16.06
CA GLU A 146 22.16 -11.14 -16.47
C GLU A 146 21.83 -12.44 -15.74
N ASN A 147 21.36 -12.33 -14.50
CA ASN A 147 21.04 -13.49 -13.67
C ASN A 147 19.55 -13.84 -13.64
N ALA A 148 18.68 -13.00 -14.14
CA ALA A 148 17.22 -13.16 -14.02
C ALA A 148 16.73 -14.52 -14.54
N LYS A 149 17.23 -14.95 -15.72
CA LYS A 149 16.86 -16.25 -16.33
C LYS A 149 17.31 -17.49 -15.55
N LYS A 150 18.19 -17.34 -14.55
CA LYS A 150 18.57 -18.45 -13.65
C LYS A 150 17.47 -18.76 -12.64
N PHE A 151 16.54 -17.84 -12.41
CA PHE A 151 15.50 -17.94 -11.39
C PHE A 151 14.10 -18.06 -11.98
N THR A 152 13.84 -17.43 -13.14
CA THR A 152 12.53 -17.48 -13.80
C THR A 152 12.66 -17.16 -15.28
N ASP A 153 11.75 -17.74 -16.08
CA ASP A 153 11.60 -17.39 -17.51
C ASP A 153 10.77 -16.11 -17.70
N GLU A 154 10.04 -15.66 -16.68
CA GLU A 154 9.15 -14.50 -16.69
C GLU A 154 9.56 -13.48 -15.62
N PRO A 155 10.73 -12.83 -15.74
CA PRO A 155 11.15 -11.82 -14.78
C PRO A 155 10.27 -10.56 -14.91
N ILE A 156 9.93 -9.95 -13.77
CA ILE A 156 9.24 -8.67 -13.71
C ILE A 156 10.25 -7.60 -13.28
N TRP A 157 10.24 -6.48 -13.98
CA TRP A 157 11.23 -5.43 -13.82
C TRP A 157 10.69 -4.27 -12.99
N ILE A 158 11.46 -3.83 -12.00
CA ILE A 158 11.22 -2.55 -11.34
C ILE A 158 11.71 -1.46 -12.29
N THR A 159 10.79 -0.79 -12.95
CA THR A 159 11.08 0.22 -13.97
C THR A 159 11.08 1.65 -13.41
N GLY A 160 10.36 1.87 -12.30
CA GLY A 160 10.27 3.18 -11.67
C GLY A 160 10.28 3.10 -10.15
N ILE A 161 10.97 4.05 -9.54
CA ILE A 161 11.08 4.20 -8.09
C ILE A 161 10.88 5.68 -7.74
N GLY A 162 10.02 5.93 -6.77
CA GLY A 162 9.89 7.22 -6.12
C GLY A 162 9.80 7.06 -4.61
N GLN A 163 10.51 7.92 -3.90
CA GLN A 163 10.46 7.99 -2.45
C GLN A 163 10.55 9.44 -2.01
N LYS A 164 9.64 9.87 -1.13
CA LYS A 164 9.61 11.23 -0.63
C LYS A 164 9.28 11.27 0.85
N THR A 165 10.03 12.05 1.59
CA THR A 165 9.73 12.41 2.97
C THR A 165 9.40 13.90 3.05
N ASN A 166 8.30 14.24 3.68
CA ASN A 166 7.83 15.59 3.93
C ASN A 166 7.89 15.92 5.43
N SER A 167 7.30 17.05 5.81
CA SER A 167 7.20 17.43 7.22
C SER A 167 6.35 16.43 8.00
N ALA A 168 6.81 16.07 9.18
CA ALA A 168 6.04 15.28 10.14
C ALA A 168 4.98 16.12 10.88
N SER A 169 4.99 17.45 10.74
CA SER A 169 4.06 18.35 11.42
C SER A 169 2.74 18.45 10.66
N PHE A 170 1.63 18.09 11.30
CA PHE A 170 0.29 18.25 10.74
C PHE A 170 -0.09 19.69 10.40
N THR A 171 0.48 20.66 11.10
CA THR A 171 0.21 22.09 10.83
C THR A 171 0.84 22.60 9.54
N LYS A 172 1.75 21.82 8.95
CA LYS A 172 2.44 22.15 7.69
C LYS A 172 1.96 21.34 6.51
N ASN A 173 1.09 20.36 6.75
CA ASN A 173 0.60 19.46 5.70
C ASN A 173 -0.86 19.77 5.38
N GLU A 174 -1.20 19.67 4.13
CA GLU A 174 -2.59 19.61 3.68
C GLU A 174 -3.17 18.25 4.08
N LEU A 175 -4.40 18.27 4.66
CA LEU A 175 -5.01 17.04 5.19
C LEU A 175 -5.86 16.29 4.15
N THR A 176 -5.98 16.81 2.94
CA THR A 176 -6.73 16.21 1.84
C THR A 176 -5.85 15.77 0.68
N THR A 177 -4.53 15.91 0.85
CA THR A 177 -3.51 15.50 -0.13
C THR A 177 -2.30 14.93 0.58
N MET A 178 -1.88 13.76 0.18
CA MET A 178 -0.64 13.13 0.61
C MET A 178 0.51 13.60 -0.30
N SER A 179 1.03 14.80 -0.07
CA SER A 179 2.02 15.43 -0.97
C SER A 179 3.31 14.62 -1.13
N SER A 180 3.66 13.77 -0.16
CA SER A 180 4.74 12.79 -0.30
C SER A 180 4.42 11.74 -1.36
N SER A 181 3.16 11.27 -1.42
CA SER A 181 2.69 10.30 -2.42
C SER A 181 2.69 10.89 -3.82
N VAL A 182 2.19 12.14 -3.97
CA VAL A 182 2.21 12.86 -5.24
C VAL A 182 3.63 12.98 -5.80
N THR A 183 4.58 13.39 -4.96
CA THR A 183 5.97 13.56 -5.39
C THR A 183 6.61 12.22 -5.72
N ALA A 184 6.43 11.20 -4.85
CA ALA A 184 6.97 9.86 -5.09
C ALA A 184 6.40 9.23 -6.38
N ALA A 185 5.09 9.41 -6.64
CA ALA A 185 4.48 8.92 -7.88
C ALA A 185 5.08 9.58 -9.12
N ASN A 186 5.21 10.91 -9.12
CA ASN A 186 5.81 11.64 -10.24
C ASN A 186 7.25 11.20 -10.52
N ASP A 187 8.06 10.99 -9.48
CA ASP A 187 9.43 10.50 -9.62
C ASP A 187 9.46 9.08 -10.20
N ALA A 188 8.59 8.19 -9.71
CA ALA A 188 8.47 6.82 -10.21
C ALA A 188 8.02 6.78 -11.68
N TYR A 189 7.00 7.55 -12.05
CA TYR A 189 6.54 7.64 -13.44
C TYR A 189 7.61 8.20 -14.37
N LYS A 190 8.29 9.24 -13.93
CA LYS A 190 9.41 9.82 -14.71
C LYS A 190 10.53 8.81 -14.96
N MET A 191 10.94 8.06 -13.94
CA MET A 191 11.96 7.01 -14.06
C MET A 191 11.49 5.89 -15.00
N ALA A 192 10.24 5.43 -14.84
CA ALA A 192 9.63 4.38 -15.66
C ALA A 192 9.29 4.85 -17.10
N LYS A 193 9.40 6.15 -17.40
CA LYS A 193 8.96 6.76 -18.67
C LYS A 193 7.51 6.39 -19.00
N THR A 194 6.62 6.51 -18.02
CA THR A 194 5.21 6.17 -18.12
C THR A 194 4.34 7.28 -17.50
N THR A 195 3.04 7.09 -17.59
CA THR A 195 2.03 7.97 -16.97
C THR A 195 1.10 7.15 -16.08
N SER A 196 0.36 7.81 -15.20
CA SER A 196 -0.62 7.15 -14.33
C SER A 196 -1.74 6.45 -15.10
N GLN A 197 -2.09 6.94 -16.30
CA GLN A 197 -3.11 6.37 -17.17
C GLN A 197 -2.72 5.02 -17.77
N GLU A 198 -1.42 4.73 -17.82
CA GLU A 198 -0.89 3.46 -18.33
C GLU A 198 -0.71 2.40 -17.24
N ILE A 199 -1.12 2.69 -16.00
CA ILE A 199 -1.13 1.71 -14.92
C ILE A 199 -2.38 0.84 -15.01
N ASP A 200 -2.20 -0.46 -15.18
CA ASP A 200 -3.27 -1.44 -15.32
C ASP A 200 -3.78 -1.92 -13.96
N THR A 201 -2.90 -2.06 -12.98
CA THR A 201 -3.25 -2.50 -11.63
C THR A 201 -2.37 -1.83 -10.57
N ALA A 202 -2.92 -1.61 -9.38
CA ALA A 202 -2.19 -0.99 -8.29
C ALA A 202 -2.54 -1.59 -6.93
N GLU A 203 -1.52 -1.87 -6.13
CA GLU A 203 -1.62 -2.12 -4.70
C GLU A 203 -1.28 -0.83 -3.95
N ILE A 204 -2.26 -0.22 -3.32
CA ILE A 204 -2.12 1.06 -2.63
C ILE A 204 -2.36 0.92 -1.12
N HIS A 205 -1.83 1.87 -0.36
CA HIS A 205 -1.82 1.80 1.11
C HIS A 205 -3.14 2.29 1.70
N ASP A 206 -4.08 1.41 1.86
CA ASP A 206 -5.41 1.62 2.45
C ASP A 206 -5.43 1.24 3.94
N ALA A 207 -4.50 1.76 4.74
CA ALA A 207 -4.55 1.53 6.19
C ALA A 207 -5.89 1.97 6.81
N PHE A 208 -6.56 2.92 6.18
CA PHE A 208 -7.91 3.40 6.46
C PHE A 208 -8.63 3.68 5.14
N SER A 209 -9.95 3.56 5.12
CA SER A 209 -10.75 3.74 3.89
C SER A 209 -10.51 5.09 3.19
N VAL A 210 -10.39 6.18 3.94
CA VAL A 210 -10.07 7.50 3.37
C VAL A 210 -8.72 7.53 2.65
N CYS A 211 -7.75 6.74 3.11
CA CYS A 211 -6.43 6.70 2.48
C CYS A 211 -6.47 6.12 1.07
N GLU A 212 -7.37 5.19 0.78
CA GLU A 212 -7.56 4.70 -0.60
C GLU A 212 -8.13 5.80 -1.50
N LEU A 213 -9.16 6.54 -1.03
CA LEU A 213 -9.74 7.65 -1.79
C LEU A 213 -8.69 8.72 -2.13
N MET A 214 -7.89 9.10 -1.14
CA MET A 214 -6.80 10.06 -1.33
C MET A 214 -5.71 9.50 -2.26
N ALA A 215 -5.34 8.22 -2.10
CA ALA A 215 -4.26 7.63 -2.87
C ALA A 215 -4.59 7.51 -4.37
N VAL A 216 -5.81 7.09 -4.74
CA VAL A 216 -6.18 7.01 -6.17
C VAL A 216 -6.13 8.36 -6.86
N GLU A 217 -6.41 9.45 -6.13
CA GLU A 217 -6.30 10.83 -6.61
C GLU A 217 -4.85 11.30 -6.66
N ASP A 218 -4.10 11.13 -5.57
CA ASP A 218 -2.75 11.66 -5.41
C ASP A 218 -1.72 10.91 -6.28
N LEU A 219 -2.00 9.67 -6.63
CA LEU A 219 -1.23 8.90 -7.60
C LEU A 219 -1.64 9.19 -9.06
N GLY A 220 -2.64 10.05 -9.27
CA GLY A 220 -3.14 10.42 -10.60
C GLY A 220 -3.90 9.30 -11.32
N LEU A 221 -4.36 8.26 -10.60
CA LEU A 221 -5.17 7.17 -11.17
C LEU A 221 -6.60 7.63 -11.49
N THR A 222 -7.03 8.71 -10.85
CA THR A 222 -8.24 9.47 -11.16
C THR A 222 -8.01 10.96 -10.87
N GLU A 223 -8.91 11.82 -11.30
CA GLU A 223 -8.83 13.25 -11.03
C GLU A 223 -9.09 13.58 -9.56
N LYS A 224 -8.59 14.72 -9.09
CA LYS A 224 -8.84 15.19 -7.72
C LYS A 224 -10.35 15.38 -7.49
N ASN A 225 -10.82 15.01 -6.30
CA ASN A 225 -12.23 15.02 -5.91
C ASN A 225 -13.12 14.00 -6.68
N THR A 226 -12.53 12.99 -7.28
CA THR A 226 -13.30 11.92 -7.96
C THR A 226 -13.01 10.52 -7.38
N GLY A 227 -12.15 10.42 -6.37
CA GLY A 227 -11.75 9.15 -5.78
C GLY A 227 -12.92 8.31 -5.31
N ALA A 228 -13.91 8.92 -4.65
CA ALA A 228 -15.10 8.22 -4.18
C ALA A 228 -15.94 7.63 -5.32
N SER A 229 -16.19 8.42 -6.37
CA SER A 229 -16.92 7.94 -7.57
C SER A 229 -16.14 6.88 -8.34
N TYR A 230 -14.82 7.03 -8.42
CA TYR A 230 -13.93 6.07 -9.04
C TYR A 230 -13.98 4.71 -8.31
N VAL A 231 -13.81 4.69 -6.99
CA VAL A 231 -13.86 3.45 -6.19
C VAL A 231 -15.27 2.84 -6.21
N ARG A 232 -16.34 3.65 -6.18
CA ARG A 232 -17.72 3.18 -6.35
C ARG A 232 -17.92 2.48 -7.71
N ASN A 233 -17.34 3.01 -8.77
CA ASN A 233 -17.39 2.37 -10.09
C ASN A 233 -16.68 1.01 -10.06
N LEU A 234 -15.47 0.92 -9.51
CA LEU A 234 -14.74 -0.35 -9.37
C LEU A 234 -15.56 -1.39 -8.58
N PHE A 235 -16.20 -0.96 -7.49
CA PHE A 235 -17.04 -1.83 -6.68
C PHE A 235 -18.27 -2.36 -7.46
N ASN A 236 -18.96 -1.49 -8.19
CA ASN A 236 -20.17 -1.82 -8.95
C ASN A 236 -19.87 -2.71 -10.18
N THR A 237 -18.70 -2.53 -10.80
CA THR A 237 -18.28 -3.31 -11.98
C THR A 237 -17.44 -4.53 -11.61
N GLU A 238 -17.17 -4.72 -10.32
CA GLU A 238 -16.28 -5.77 -9.81
C GLU A 238 -14.86 -5.70 -10.40
N ASP A 239 -14.44 -4.50 -10.83
CA ASP A 239 -13.11 -4.28 -11.36
C ASP A 239 -12.08 -4.32 -10.22
N ARG A 240 -11.05 -5.15 -10.38
CA ARG A 240 -10.00 -5.40 -9.39
C ARG A 240 -8.75 -4.55 -9.61
N LYS A 241 -8.80 -3.54 -10.45
CA LYS A 241 -7.66 -2.70 -10.78
C LYS A 241 -6.93 -2.16 -9.53
N ILE A 242 -7.67 -1.84 -8.47
CA ILE A 242 -7.12 -1.31 -7.22
C ILE A 242 -7.25 -2.33 -6.09
N ASN A 243 -6.11 -2.64 -5.45
CA ASN A 243 -6.00 -3.55 -4.32
C ASN A 243 -6.53 -4.96 -4.61
N PRO A 244 -6.12 -5.62 -5.73
CA PRO A 244 -6.67 -6.91 -6.14
C PRO A 244 -6.55 -8.00 -5.07
N ARG A 245 -5.54 -7.94 -4.18
CA ARG A 245 -5.40 -8.87 -3.06
C ARG A 245 -6.28 -8.56 -1.85
N GLY A 246 -7.06 -7.46 -1.88
CA GLY A 246 -7.94 -7.01 -0.80
C GLY A 246 -7.38 -5.86 0.04
N GLY A 247 -6.31 -5.22 -0.42
CA GLY A 247 -5.67 -4.11 0.29
C GLY A 247 -5.18 -4.49 1.70
N LEU A 248 -4.94 -3.48 2.53
CA LEU A 248 -4.60 -3.65 3.93
C LEU A 248 -5.85 -3.88 4.79
N ILE A 249 -6.98 -3.29 4.39
CA ILE A 249 -8.25 -3.43 5.10
C ILE A 249 -8.72 -4.88 5.08
N GLY A 250 -8.71 -5.56 3.94
CA GLY A 250 -9.15 -6.94 3.83
C GLY A 250 -8.05 -7.96 4.10
N ALA A 251 -6.89 -7.79 3.50
CA ALA A 251 -5.79 -8.76 3.59
C ALA A 251 -4.96 -8.66 4.88
N GLY A 252 -5.06 -7.55 5.62
CA GLY A 252 -4.29 -7.30 6.83
C GLY A 252 -3.01 -6.49 6.57
N HIS A 253 -2.47 -5.94 7.67
CA HIS A 253 -1.33 -5.02 7.64
C HIS A 253 -0.21 -5.46 8.59
N PRO A 254 0.59 -6.46 8.21
CA PRO A 254 1.87 -6.75 8.88
C PRO A 254 2.90 -5.71 8.40
N LEU A 255 3.14 -4.67 9.22
CA LEU A 255 3.82 -3.41 8.87
C LEU A 255 5.04 -3.60 7.95
N GLY A 256 6.07 -4.32 8.42
CA GLY A 256 7.31 -4.53 7.67
C GLY A 256 7.16 -5.45 6.46
N ALA A 257 6.14 -6.31 6.43
CA ALA A 257 5.90 -7.22 5.30
C ALA A 257 5.00 -6.60 4.22
N THR A 258 4.20 -5.59 4.55
CA THR A 258 3.16 -5.05 3.66
C THR A 258 3.70 -4.60 2.30
N GLY A 259 4.74 -3.76 2.28
CA GLY A 259 5.28 -3.24 1.02
C GLY A 259 5.86 -4.35 0.12
N ILE A 260 6.43 -5.41 0.71
CA ILE A 260 6.89 -6.57 -0.04
C ILE A 260 5.71 -7.38 -0.58
N ALA A 261 4.66 -7.59 0.24
CA ALA A 261 3.46 -8.30 -0.19
C ALA A 261 2.74 -7.60 -1.36
N GLN A 262 2.75 -6.27 -1.40
CA GLN A 262 2.25 -5.49 -2.53
C GLN A 262 3.07 -5.78 -3.81
N VAL A 263 4.42 -5.80 -3.70
CA VAL A 263 5.30 -6.13 -4.84
C VAL A 263 5.07 -7.58 -5.30
N VAL A 264 4.88 -8.52 -4.37
CA VAL A 264 4.54 -9.92 -4.71
C VAL A 264 3.24 -10.00 -5.51
N GLU A 265 2.18 -9.32 -5.04
CA GLU A 265 0.89 -9.32 -5.76
C GLU A 265 1.03 -8.74 -7.17
N ILE A 266 1.66 -7.56 -7.31
CA ILE A 266 1.86 -6.96 -8.63
C ILE A 266 2.70 -7.86 -9.53
N THR A 267 3.74 -8.52 -8.99
CA THR A 267 4.54 -9.49 -9.74
C THR A 267 3.67 -10.64 -10.25
N GLN A 268 2.81 -11.21 -9.42
CA GLN A 268 1.89 -12.29 -9.80
C GLN A 268 0.87 -11.81 -10.85
N GLN A 269 0.36 -10.60 -10.74
CA GLN A 269 -0.53 -9.99 -11.71
C GLN A 269 0.11 -9.89 -13.09
N LEU A 270 1.34 -9.37 -13.16
CA LEU A 270 2.07 -9.19 -14.42
C LEU A 270 2.56 -10.52 -15.02
N GLN A 271 2.71 -11.56 -14.22
CA GLN A 271 3.02 -12.94 -14.66
C GLN A 271 1.76 -13.74 -15.02
N ASN A 272 0.54 -13.18 -14.91
CA ASN A 272 -0.73 -13.91 -15.04
C ASN A 272 -0.86 -15.12 -14.08
N LYS A 273 -0.34 -14.98 -12.86
CA LYS A 273 -0.31 -16.01 -11.81
C LYS A 273 -1.12 -15.62 -10.56
N ALA A 274 -1.94 -14.58 -10.64
CA ALA A 274 -2.75 -14.11 -9.52
C ALA A 274 -4.07 -14.88 -9.33
N GLU A 275 -4.30 -15.93 -10.09
CA GLU A 275 -5.47 -16.82 -9.99
C GLU A 275 -6.80 -16.03 -10.08
N ASN A 276 -7.70 -16.24 -9.10
CA ASN A 276 -9.01 -15.55 -9.06
C ASN A 276 -8.90 -14.02 -8.85
N ARG A 277 -7.72 -13.50 -8.48
CA ARG A 277 -7.45 -12.07 -8.32
C ARG A 277 -6.97 -11.41 -9.61
N GLN A 278 -6.79 -12.18 -10.67
CA GLN A 278 -6.14 -11.71 -11.89
C GLN A 278 -6.87 -10.53 -12.53
N VAL A 279 -6.16 -9.43 -12.73
CA VAL A 279 -6.56 -8.31 -13.58
C VAL A 279 -6.22 -8.66 -15.02
N SER A 280 -7.23 -8.63 -15.89
CA SER A 280 -7.05 -9.05 -17.28
C SER A 280 -6.06 -8.16 -18.04
N ASN A 281 -5.10 -8.80 -18.72
CA ASN A 281 -4.11 -8.13 -19.57
C ASN A 281 -3.25 -7.07 -18.88
N ALA A 282 -3.04 -7.16 -17.58
CA ALA A 282 -2.16 -6.27 -16.85
C ALA A 282 -0.72 -6.39 -17.35
N LYS A 283 -0.13 -5.27 -17.75
CA LYS A 283 1.25 -5.16 -18.27
C LYS A 283 2.10 -4.22 -17.44
N ARG A 284 1.47 -3.33 -16.68
CA ARG A 284 2.15 -2.35 -15.83
C ARG A 284 1.42 -2.23 -14.51
N GLY A 285 2.15 -2.45 -13.45
CA GLY A 285 1.63 -2.39 -12.10
C GLY A 285 2.30 -1.33 -11.25
N LEU A 286 1.62 -0.90 -10.20
CA LEU A 286 2.11 0.09 -9.25
C LEU A 286 1.95 -0.43 -7.84
N THR A 287 2.95 -0.17 -6.98
CA THR A 287 2.77 -0.26 -5.53
C THR A 287 2.94 1.11 -4.90
N HIS A 288 2.07 1.43 -3.96
CA HIS A 288 2.18 2.62 -3.13
C HIS A 288 2.14 2.23 -1.67
N ASN A 289 3.11 2.71 -0.91
CA ASN A 289 3.17 2.52 0.53
C ASN A 289 3.48 3.85 1.22
N MET A 290 2.85 4.10 2.36
CA MET A 290 3.09 5.30 3.15
C MET A 290 3.45 4.97 4.58
N SER A 291 4.17 5.88 5.23
CA SER A 291 4.58 5.80 6.62
C SER A 291 4.04 6.99 7.41
N ALA A 292 3.57 6.73 8.62
CA ALA A 292 3.23 7.72 9.64
C ALA A 292 2.47 8.95 9.10
N ALA A 293 1.18 8.82 8.82
CA ALA A 293 0.32 9.91 8.34
C ALA A 293 0.80 10.53 7.00
N ALA A 294 1.25 9.69 6.08
CA ALA A 294 1.83 10.12 4.82
C ALA A 294 3.01 11.10 4.96
N THR A 295 3.72 11.07 6.10
CA THR A 295 4.97 11.81 6.27
C THR A 295 6.01 11.38 5.24
N SER A 296 6.03 10.09 4.90
CA SER A 296 6.86 9.55 3.85
C SER A 296 6.07 8.55 3.01
N SER A 297 6.34 8.53 1.71
CA SER A 297 5.71 7.60 0.78
C SER A 297 6.73 7.00 -0.18
N THR A 298 6.47 5.77 -0.59
CA THR A 298 7.22 5.04 -1.59
C THR A 298 6.28 4.59 -2.71
N VAL A 299 6.71 4.73 -3.95
CA VAL A 299 6.00 4.25 -5.13
C VAL A 299 6.97 3.46 -5.99
N LEU A 300 6.56 2.26 -6.40
CA LEU A 300 7.28 1.44 -7.36
C LEU A 300 6.39 1.24 -8.59
N VAL A 301 6.99 1.27 -9.78
CA VAL A 301 6.38 0.87 -11.05
C VAL A 301 7.09 -0.39 -11.53
N LEU A 302 6.29 -1.41 -11.82
CA LEU A 302 6.74 -2.69 -12.34
C LEU A 302 6.21 -2.91 -13.76
#